data_35ec8ac24f5c5530889ceb974c065509
#
_entry.id   35ec8ac24f5c5530889ceb974c065509
#
_cell.length_a   1.000
_cell.length_b   1.000
_cell.length_c   1.000
_cell.angle_alpha   90.00
_cell.angle_beta   90.00
_cell.angle_gamma   90.00
#
_symmetry.space_group_name_H-M   'P 1'
#
loop_
_entity.id
_entity.type
_entity.pdbx_description
1 polymer ?
#
loop_
_entity_poly.entity_id
_entity_poly.type
_entity_poly.pdbx_seq_one_letter_code
_entity_poly.pdbx_strand_id
1 'polypeptide(L)'
;MITCIVNPSRCGSTLLLHILDKYFRLKNTPNYSMEYEIIDDVSGRQKIKEKTGTNFLFKYQYLFVHKPLLGADKYIVIDRKDKEAWAYSSYHSWINQHWHGKLDAQKQYISDEKSLQVHKENMINNLDSWHKEKNRLISQGAVSLWYEDIKDLSAKEILILCGYEDAMEFNKDDLYFRGVKLEKVWS
;
A
#
# COMPACT_ATOMS: atom_id res chain seq x y z
N MET A 1 -7.73 -9.70 -15.07
CA MET A 1 -8.17 -8.70 -14.05
C MET A 1 -6.96 -7.92 -13.55
N ILE A 2 -7.04 -6.61 -13.59
CA ILE A 2 -5.99 -5.70 -13.10
C ILE A 2 -6.44 -5.14 -11.76
N THR A 3 -5.71 -5.46 -10.69
CA THR A 3 -5.99 -4.99 -9.33
C THR A 3 -4.95 -3.95 -8.92
N CYS A 4 -5.40 -2.76 -8.54
CA CYS A 4 -4.57 -1.66 -8.10
C CYS A 4 -4.81 -1.36 -6.61
N ILE A 5 -3.77 -1.41 -5.79
CA ILE A 5 -3.80 -0.90 -4.42
C ILE A 5 -3.35 0.57 -4.45
N VAL A 6 -4.24 1.48 -4.07
CA VAL A 6 -3.96 2.91 -4.03
C VAL A 6 -3.80 3.39 -2.59
N ASN A 7 -2.73 4.09 -2.31
CA ASN A 7 -2.43 4.52 -0.95
C ASN A 7 -1.62 5.83 -0.92
N PRO A 8 -1.69 6.58 0.21
CA PRO A 8 -0.88 7.79 0.40
C PRO A 8 0.54 7.51 0.93
N SER A 9 1.05 6.28 0.89
CA SER A 9 2.28 5.85 1.55
C SER A 9 2.09 5.48 3.04
N ARG A 10 2.94 4.60 3.57
CA ARG A 10 2.99 4.19 4.99
C ARG A 10 1.66 3.77 5.64
N CYS A 11 0.74 3.22 4.86
CA CYS A 11 -0.61 2.78 5.27
C CYS A 11 -0.79 1.26 5.26
N GLY A 12 0.29 0.46 5.38
CA GLY A 12 0.17 -1.00 5.36
C GLY A 12 -0.04 -1.62 3.97
N SER A 13 0.05 -0.83 2.91
CA SER A 13 -0.16 -1.29 1.53
C SER A 13 0.82 -2.38 1.08
N THR A 14 2.01 -2.43 1.66
CA THR A 14 2.99 -3.50 1.41
C THR A 14 2.50 -4.85 1.94
N LEU A 15 1.99 -4.89 3.18
CA LEU A 15 1.38 -6.10 3.74
C LEU A 15 0.21 -6.57 2.88
N LEU A 16 -0.69 -5.66 2.53
CA LEU A 16 -1.84 -5.96 1.69
C LEU A 16 -1.42 -6.50 0.31
N LEU A 17 -0.40 -5.89 -0.31
CA LEU A 17 0.14 -6.37 -1.59
C LEU A 17 0.62 -7.81 -1.50
N HIS A 18 1.37 -8.17 -0.44
CA HIS A 18 1.89 -9.52 -0.28
C HIS A 18 0.82 -10.54 0.09
N ILE A 19 -0.21 -10.15 0.85
CA ILE A 19 -1.38 -11.01 1.10
C ILE A 19 -2.07 -11.35 -0.22
N LEU A 20 -2.32 -10.35 -1.06
CA LEU A 20 -2.96 -10.57 -2.37
C LEU A 20 -2.05 -11.34 -3.33
N ASP A 21 -0.76 -11.07 -3.37
CA ASP A 21 0.20 -11.82 -4.19
C ASP A 21 0.20 -13.30 -3.81
N LYS A 22 0.32 -13.61 -2.51
CA LYS A 22 0.29 -15.00 -2.03
C LYS A 22 -1.04 -15.68 -2.36
N TYR A 23 -2.16 -14.99 -2.18
CA TYR A 23 -3.48 -15.49 -2.55
C TYR A 23 -3.57 -15.84 -4.04
N PHE A 24 -3.19 -14.95 -4.95
CA PHE A 24 -3.24 -15.20 -6.38
C PHE A 24 -2.32 -16.35 -6.83
N ARG A 25 -1.15 -16.48 -6.20
CA ARG A 25 -0.23 -17.61 -6.44
C ARG A 25 -0.81 -18.94 -5.95
N LEU A 26 -1.37 -18.99 -4.75
CA LEU A 26 -1.99 -20.21 -4.20
C LEU A 26 -3.20 -20.65 -5.02
N LYS A 27 -3.93 -19.70 -5.62
CA LYS A 27 -5.05 -19.98 -6.54
C LYS A 27 -4.58 -20.42 -7.93
N ASN A 28 -3.29 -20.51 -8.20
CA ASN A 28 -2.73 -20.77 -9.53
C ASN A 28 -3.37 -19.88 -10.61
N THR A 29 -3.54 -18.58 -10.28
CA THR A 29 -4.21 -17.61 -11.15
C THR A 29 -3.50 -17.53 -12.52
N PRO A 30 -4.21 -17.81 -13.64
CA PRO A 30 -3.58 -17.86 -14.95
C PRO A 30 -2.98 -16.53 -15.36
N ASN A 31 -1.81 -16.56 -16.01
CA ASN A 31 -1.12 -15.35 -16.52
C ASN A 31 -0.98 -14.26 -15.45
N TYR A 32 -0.71 -14.67 -14.20
CA TYR A 32 -0.56 -13.75 -13.08
C TYR A 32 0.84 -13.12 -13.06
N SER A 33 0.88 -11.83 -12.82
CA SER A 33 2.12 -11.09 -12.53
C SER A 33 1.87 -9.99 -11.50
N MET A 34 2.91 -9.61 -10.77
CA MET A 34 2.86 -8.57 -9.76
C MET A 34 3.98 -7.55 -9.97
N GLU A 35 3.66 -6.27 -9.78
CA GLU A 35 4.62 -5.18 -9.68
C GLU A 35 4.57 -4.60 -8.27
N TYR A 36 5.73 -4.45 -7.66
CA TYR A 36 5.77 -4.01 -6.28
C TYR A 36 5.21 -2.60 -6.09
N GLU A 37 5.63 -1.68 -6.95
CA GLU A 37 5.23 -0.27 -6.82
C GLU A 37 5.38 0.47 -8.15
N ILE A 38 4.35 1.22 -8.49
CA ILE A 38 4.38 2.18 -9.59
C ILE A 38 4.32 3.58 -8.98
N ILE A 39 5.33 4.38 -9.25
CA ILE A 39 5.52 5.70 -8.64
C ILE A 39 5.24 6.88 -9.57
N ASP A 40 4.90 6.61 -10.84
CA ASP A 40 4.53 7.65 -11.81
C ASP A 40 3.34 7.22 -12.66
N ASP A 41 2.57 8.20 -13.14
CA ASP A 41 1.34 7.94 -13.87
C ASP A 41 1.57 7.48 -15.33
N VAL A 42 2.69 7.84 -15.92
CA VAL A 42 3.02 7.46 -17.32
C VAL A 42 3.35 5.98 -17.39
N SER A 43 4.30 5.53 -16.58
CA SER A 43 4.66 4.11 -16.51
C SER A 43 3.47 3.26 -16.02
N GLY A 44 2.67 3.77 -15.08
CA GLY A 44 1.47 3.10 -14.60
C GLY A 44 0.44 2.84 -15.70
N ARG A 45 0.11 3.85 -16.50
CA ARG A 45 -0.81 3.72 -17.64
C ARG A 45 -0.28 2.80 -18.72
N GLN A 46 1.01 2.89 -19.01
CA GLN A 46 1.66 2.00 -19.97
C GLN A 46 1.57 0.55 -19.52
N LYS A 47 1.93 0.25 -18.26
CA LYS A 47 1.85 -1.10 -17.69
C LYS A 47 0.43 -1.64 -17.68
N ILE A 48 -0.58 -0.85 -17.31
CA ILE A 48 -1.98 -1.26 -17.38
C ILE A 48 -2.34 -1.64 -18.80
N LYS A 49 -1.95 -0.85 -19.79
CA LYS A 49 -2.20 -1.15 -21.21
C LYS A 49 -1.52 -2.44 -21.67
N GLU A 50 -0.26 -2.64 -21.30
CA GLU A 50 0.51 -3.84 -21.62
C GLU A 50 -0.04 -5.10 -20.95
N LYS A 51 -0.64 -4.96 -19.76
CA LYS A 51 -1.21 -6.05 -18.95
C LYS A 51 -2.70 -6.30 -19.20
N THR A 52 -3.32 -5.57 -20.11
CA THR A 52 -4.72 -5.82 -20.49
C THR A 52 -4.92 -7.28 -20.93
N GLY A 53 -5.93 -7.94 -20.37
CA GLY A 53 -6.19 -9.36 -20.62
C GLY A 53 -5.41 -10.35 -19.76
N THR A 54 -4.54 -9.87 -18.86
CA THR A 54 -3.83 -10.70 -17.87
C THR A 54 -4.35 -10.47 -16.45
N ASN A 55 -3.85 -11.24 -15.48
CA ASN A 55 -4.07 -10.99 -14.06
C ASN A 55 -2.85 -10.23 -13.51
N PHE A 56 -3.04 -8.96 -13.18
CA PHE A 56 -1.96 -8.07 -12.78
C PHE A 56 -2.28 -7.36 -11.47
N LEU A 57 -1.40 -7.47 -10.51
CA LEU A 57 -1.48 -6.81 -9.20
C LEU A 57 -0.35 -5.80 -9.05
N PHE A 58 -0.67 -4.59 -8.61
CA PHE A 58 0.34 -3.60 -8.30
C PHE A 58 -0.11 -2.60 -7.22
N LYS A 59 0.87 -1.89 -6.65
CA LYS A 59 0.66 -0.82 -5.71
C LYS A 59 0.97 0.53 -6.37
N TYR A 60 0.11 1.53 -6.11
CA TYR A 60 0.26 2.88 -6.63
C TYR A 60 0.27 3.91 -5.50
N GLN A 61 1.35 4.68 -5.39
CA GLN A 61 1.49 5.70 -4.35
C GLN A 61 1.02 7.07 -4.83
N TYR A 62 -0.18 7.44 -4.43
CA TYR A 62 -0.82 8.68 -4.88
C TYR A 62 -0.05 9.96 -4.51
N LEU A 63 0.48 10.06 -3.28
CA LEU A 63 1.14 11.28 -2.82
C LEU A 63 2.43 11.64 -3.57
N PHE A 64 3.05 10.69 -4.25
CA PHE A 64 4.21 10.99 -5.08
C PHE A 64 3.83 11.51 -6.46
N VAL A 65 2.65 11.15 -6.94
CA VAL A 65 2.24 11.40 -8.32
C VAL A 65 1.17 12.50 -8.40
N HIS A 66 0.33 12.63 -7.38
CA HIS A 66 -0.82 13.56 -7.30
C HIS A 66 -1.76 13.50 -8.52
N LYS A 67 -1.80 12.36 -9.20
CA LYS A 67 -2.62 12.14 -10.39
C LYS A 67 -3.38 10.84 -10.26
N PRO A 68 -4.66 10.81 -10.67
CA PRO A 68 -5.44 9.60 -10.67
C PRO A 68 -4.90 8.61 -11.70
N LEU A 69 -4.72 7.36 -11.30
CA LEU A 69 -4.43 6.27 -12.20
C LEU A 69 -5.74 5.57 -12.56
N LEU A 70 -6.10 5.58 -13.84
CA LEU A 70 -7.32 4.98 -14.37
C LEU A 70 -7.00 3.73 -15.18
N GLY A 71 -7.97 2.80 -15.26
CA GLY A 71 -7.89 1.62 -16.12
C GLY A 71 -7.63 0.30 -15.42
N ALA A 72 -7.53 0.26 -14.09
CA ALA A 72 -7.61 -1.01 -13.36
C ALA A 72 -9.08 -1.48 -13.25
N ASP A 73 -9.27 -2.80 -13.25
CA ASP A 73 -10.59 -3.42 -13.12
C ASP A 73 -11.08 -3.36 -11.67
N LYS A 74 -10.15 -3.37 -10.72
CA LYS A 74 -10.43 -3.32 -9.29
C LYS A 74 -9.48 -2.37 -8.58
N TYR A 75 -10.05 -1.48 -7.77
CA TYR A 75 -9.28 -0.60 -6.88
C TYR A 75 -9.50 -0.99 -5.42
N ILE A 76 -8.41 -1.06 -4.67
CA ILE A 76 -8.42 -1.21 -3.22
C ILE A 76 -7.67 -0.01 -2.65
N VAL A 77 -8.40 0.83 -1.95
CA VAL A 77 -7.86 2.02 -1.31
C VAL A 77 -7.53 1.68 0.13
N ILE A 78 -6.29 1.90 0.53
CA ILE A 78 -5.88 1.73 1.92
C ILE A 78 -5.33 3.04 2.48
N ASP A 79 -5.81 3.44 3.65
CA ASP A 79 -5.46 4.67 4.32
C ASP A 79 -5.15 4.41 5.81
N ARG A 80 -4.80 5.44 6.56
CA ARG A 80 -4.50 5.38 7.99
C ARG A 80 -5.36 6.39 8.75
N LYS A 81 -6.02 5.95 9.85
CA LYS A 81 -6.86 6.82 10.70
C LYS A 81 -6.00 7.77 11.51
N ASP A 82 -4.95 7.24 12.14
CA ASP A 82 -4.01 8.01 12.95
C ASP A 82 -3.03 8.77 12.05
N LYS A 83 -3.34 10.04 11.81
CA LYS A 83 -2.54 10.91 10.93
C LYS A 83 -1.21 11.33 11.57
N GLU A 84 -1.14 11.39 12.89
CA GLU A 84 0.09 11.68 13.63
C GLU A 84 1.07 10.51 13.50
N ALA A 85 0.63 9.29 13.82
CA ALA A 85 1.45 8.10 13.64
C ALA A 85 1.83 7.87 12.17
N TRP A 86 0.95 8.23 11.22
CA TRP A 86 1.24 8.18 9.80
C TRP A 86 2.37 9.14 9.40
N ALA A 87 2.26 10.42 9.80
CA ALA A 87 3.27 11.44 9.50
C ALA A 87 4.63 11.10 10.15
N TYR A 88 4.60 10.62 11.40
CA TYR A 88 5.78 10.15 12.11
C TYR A 88 6.47 8.98 11.38
N SER A 89 5.71 7.96 10.99
CA SER A 89 6.24 6.82 10.23
C SER A 89 6.83 7.23 8.88
N SER A 90 6.22 8.21 8.20
CA SER A 90 6.72 8.77 6.95
C SER A 90 8.03 9.51 7.15
N TYR A 91 8.11 10.35 8.17
CA TYR A 91 9.30 11.11 8.51
C TYR A 91 10.50 10.22 8.84
N HIS A 92 10.29 9.22 9.71
CA HIS A 92 11.35 8.27 10.04
C HIS A 92 11.84 7.48 8.83
N SER A 93 10.94 7.08 7.94
CA SER A 93 11.33 6.38 6.71
C SER A 93 12.14 7.27 5.77
N TRP A 94 11.81 8.55 5.71
CA TRP A 94 12.53 9.53 4.89
C TRP A 94 13.94 9.81 5.43
N ILE A 95 14.07 10.11 6.73
CA ILE A 95 15.36 10.41 7.36
C ILE A 95 16.31 9.23 7.31
N ASN A 96 15.80 8.05 7.66
CA ASN A 96 16.64 6.85 7.72
C ASN A 96 16.81 6.18 6.35
N GLN A 97 16.18 6.69 5.29
CA GLN A 97 16.12 6.08 3.96
C GLN A 97 15.61 4.62 3.99
N HIS A 98 14.88 4.26 5.04
CA HIS A 98 14.33 2.92 5.26
C HIS A 98 12.85 2.87 4.93
N TRP A 99 12.56 2.79 3.63
CA TRP A 99 11.18 2.65 3.15
C TRP A 99 10.62 1.24 3.39
N HIS A 100 11.50 0.24 3.45
CA HIS A 100 11.15 -1.17 3.63
C HIS A 100 12.33 -1.92 4.27
N GLY A 101 12.21 -2.35 5.51
CA GLY A 101 13.21 -3.18 6.16
C GLY A 101 13.59 -2.73 7.58
N LYS A 102 14.50 -3.45 8.19
CA LYS A 102 14.98 -3.19 9.55
C LYS A 102 15.51 -1.77 9.68
N LEU A 103 15.05 -1.05 10.70
CA LEU A 103 15.80 0.03 11.30
C LEU A 103 17.18 -0.54 11.67
N ASP A 104 18.22 -0.08 10.97
CA ASP A 104 19.57 -0.32 11.45
C ASP A 104 19.74 0.55 12.69
N ALA A 105 19.70 -0.07 13.86
CA ALA A 105 19.74 0.60 15.15
C ALA A 105 20.98 1.50 15.34
N GLN A 106 21.99 1.35 14.48
CA GLN A 106 23.21 2.13 14.49
C GLN A 106 23.12 3.45 13.70
N LYS A 107 22.07 3.66 12.90
CA LYS A 107 21.84 4.91 12.15
C LYS A 107 20.56 5.61 12.61
N GLN A 108 20.40 5.81 13.90
CA GLN A 108 19.44 6.78 14.38
C GLN A 108 19.96 8.17 14.04
N TYR A 109 19.53 8.70 12.90
CA TYR A 109 19.60 10.13 12.69
C TYR A 109 18.71 10.79 13.75
N ILE A 110 19.32 11.62 14.59
CA ILE A 110 18.59 12.41 15.57
C ILE A 110 17.70 13.36 14.76
N SER A 111 16.42 13.04 14.72
CA SER A 111 15.42 13.92 14.11
C SER A 111 15.25 15.11 15.06
N ASP A 112 15.54 16.31 14.61
CA ASP A 112 15.16 17.48 15.37
C ASP A 112 13.64 17.67 15.29
N GLU A 113 13.05 18.12 16.39
CA GLU A 113 11.60 18.28 16.56
C GLU A 113 11.02 19.28 15.53
N LYS A 114 11.80 20.29 15.14
CA LYS A 114 11.40 21.27 14.14
C LYS A 114 11.25 20.66 12.74
N SER A 115 12.19 19.82 12.34
CA SER A 115 12.11 19.10 11.04
C SER A 115 10.95 18.13 11.01
N LEU A 116 10.67 17.45 12.13
CA LEU A 116 9.49 16.59 12.27
C LEU A 116 8.20 17.40 12.12
N GLN A 117 8.09 18.55 12.77
CA GLN A 117 6.91 19.40 12.70
C GLN A 117 6.67 19.92 11.27
N VAL A 118 7.70 20.40 10.57
CA VAL A 118 7.61 20.84 9.17
C VAL A 118 7.16 19.69 8.26
N HIS A 119 7.69 18.48 8.48
CA HIS A 119 7.29 17.32 7.70
C HIS A 119 5.81 16.95 7.94
N LYS A 120 5.36 16.97 9.19
CA LYS A 120 3.94 16.74 9.54
C LYS A 120 3.02 17.73 8.83
N GLU A 121 3.33 19.02 8.89
CA GLU A 121 2.55 20.06 8.22
C GLU A 121 2.48 19.85 6.70
N ASN A 122 3.60 19.55 6.07
CA ASN A 122 3.66 19.24 4.65
C ASN A 122 2.83 18.00 4.28
N MET A 123 2.87 16.96 5.09
CA MET A 123 2.09 15.74 4.87
C MET A 123 0.59 16.02 5.02
N ILE A 124 0.19 16.76 6.05
CA ILE A 124 -1.21 17.13 6.31
C ILE A 124 -1.76 17.99 5.16
N ASN A 125 -0.99 18.97 4.68
CA ASN A 125 -1.39 19.84 3.57
C ASN A 125 -1.65 19.08 2.26
N ASN A 126 -1.03 17.91 2.08
CA ASN A 126 -1.27 17.05 0.91
C ASN A 126 -2.49 16.11 1.07
N LEU A 127 -3.10 16.03 2.25
CA LEU A 127 -4.22 15.12 2.50
C LEU A 127 -5.49 15.50 1.75
N ASP A 128 -5.74 16.78 1.50
CA ASP A 128 -6.95 17.21 0.80
C ASP A 128 -7.02 16.65 -0.62
N SER A 129 -5.90 16.65 -1.34
CA SER A 129 -5.85 16.07 -2.68
C SER A 129 -6.04 14.54 -2.63
N TRP A 130 -5.46 13.88 -1.61
CA TRP A 130 -5.65 12.46 -1.36
C TRP A 130 -7.11 12.13 -1.03
N HIS A 131 -7.74 12.87 -0.14
CA HIS A 131 -9.13 12.64 0.25
C HIS A 131 -10.09 12.80 -0.94
N LYS A 132 -9.86 13.79 -1.82
CA LYS A 132 -10.64 13.94 -3.06
C LYS A 132 -10.50 12.72 -3.96
N GLU A 133 -9.29 12.24 -4.19
CA GLU A 133 -9.04 11.06 -5.01
C GLU A 133 -9.60 9.78 -4.38
N LYS A 134 -9.38 9.59 -3.09
CA LYS A 134 -9.97 8.48 -2.32
C LYS A 134 -11.48 8.42 -2.48
N ASN A 135 -12.17 9.56 -2.25
CA ASN A 135 -13.63 9.64 -2.37
C ASN A 135 -14.10 9.38 -3.82
N ARG A 136 -13.36 9.87 -4.81
CA ARG A 136 -13.63 9.58 -6.22
C ARG A 136 -13.56 8.08 -6.51
N LEU A 137 -12.50 7.40 -6.05
CA LEU A 137 -12.35 5.95 -6.25
C LEU A 137 -13.45 5.16 -5.52
N ILE A 138 -13.79 5.54 -4.29
CA ILE A 138 -14.88 4.91 -3.53
C ILE A 138 -16.23 5.08 -4.26
N SER A 139 -16.52 6.27 -4.80
CA SER A 139 -17.75 6.49 -5.58
C SER A 139 -17.82 5.67 -6.87
N GLN A 140 -16.69 5.16 -7.34
CA GLN A 140 -16.56 4.25 -8.48
C GLN A 140 -16.51 2.76 -8.07
N GLY A 141 -16.81 2.44 -6.83
CA GLY A 141 -16.87 1.07 -6.32
C GLY A 141 -15.56 0.51 -5.79
N ALA A 142 -14.56 1.35 -5.52
CA ALA A 142 -13.34 0.88 -4.88
C ALA A 142 -13.61 0.37 -3.45
N VAL A 143 -12.94 -0.71 -3.09
CA VAL A 143 -12.89 -1.18 -1.69
C VAL A 143 -12.06 -0.20 -0.87
N SER A 144 -12.58 0.22 0.28
CA SER A 144 -11.88 1.14 1.18
C SER A 144 -11.51 0.44 2.49
N LEU A 145 -10.24 0.45 2.83
CA LEU A 145 -9.67 -0.16 4.03
C LEU A 145 -8.93 0.88 4.86
N TRP A 146 -8.95 0.67 6.17
CA TRP A 146 -8.09 1.39 7.11
C TRP A 146 -7.03 0.44 7.67
N TYR A 147 -5.79 0.89 7.73
CA TYR A 147 -4.69 0.09 8.27
C TYR A 147 -5.00 -0.44 9.67
N GLU A 148 -5.53 0.42 10.54
CA GLU A 148 -5.84 0.09 11.94
C GLU A 148 -6.92 -1.00 12.05
N ASP A 149 -7.82 -1.10 11.07
CA ASP A 149 -8.87 -2.11 11.07
C ASP A 149 -8.39 -3.47 10.57
N ILE A 150 -7.32 -3.50 9.76
CA ILE A 150 -6.85 -4.75 9.12
C ILE A 150 -5.56 -5.32 9.70
N LYS A 151 -4.78 -4.52 10.45
CA LYS A 151 -3.45 -4.94 10.93
C LYS A 151 -3.48 -6.22 11.76
N ASP A 152 -4.53 -6.42 12.57
CA ASP A 152 -4.69 -7.54 13.48
C ASP A 152 -5.56 -8.68 12.91
N LEU A 153 -6.16 -8.50 11.73
CA LEU A 153 -6.98 -9.52 11.07
C LEU A 153 -6.11 -10.62 10.45
N SER A 154 -6.70 -11.81 10.30
CA SER A 154 -6.10 -12.90 9.53
C SER A 154 -6.03 -12.57 8.04
N ALA A 155 -5.20 -13.29 7.29
CA ALA A 155 -5.11 -13.12 5.83
C ALA A 155 -6.47 -13.35 5.15
N LYS A 156 -7.23 -14.35 5.61
CA LYS A 156 -8.56 -14.68 5.09
C LYS A 156 -9.54 -13.52 5.29
N GLU A 157 -9.60 -12.96 6.50
CA GLU A 157 -10.49 -11.83 6.80
C GLU A 157 -10.16 -10.61 5.94
N ILE A 158 -8.86 -10.30 5.76
CA ILE A 158 -8.42 -9.22 4.87
C ILE A 158 -8.85 -9.46 3.42
N LEU A 159 -8.70 -10.69 2.93
CA LEU A 159 -9.13 -11.05 1.57
C LEU A 159 -10.64 -10.91 1.38
N ILE A 160 -11.45 -11.31 2.38
CA ILE A 160 -12.91 -11.11 2.36
C ILE A 160 -13.25 -9.62 2.28
N LEU A 161 -12.61 -8.79 3.11
CA LEU A 161 -12.79 -7.34 3.06
C LEU A 161 -12.38 -6.74 1.70
N CYS A 162 -11.40 -7.35 1.04
CA CYS A 162 -11.03 -6.99 -0.33
C CYS A 162 -12.03 -7.51 -1.38
N GLY A 163 -13.09 -8.22 -0.99
CA GLY A 163 -14.12 -8.73 -1.90
C GLY A 163 -13.69 -10.00 -2.65
N TYR A 164 -12.91 -10.86 -2.03
CA TYR A 164 -12.56 -12.19 -2.53
C TYR A 164 -13.35 -13.25 -1.73
N GLU A 165 -14.47 -13.71 -2.28
CA GLU A 165 -15.41 -14.62 -1.61
C GLU A 165 -14.80 -16.01 -1.34
N ASP A 166 -13.89 -16.46 -2.19
CA ASP A 166 -13.15 -17.71 -2.05
C ASP A 166 -11.82 -17.56 -1.30
N ALA A 167 -11.78 -16.60 -0.38
CA ALA A 167 -10.61 -16.32 0.45
C ALA A 167 -10.15 -17.54 1.25
N MET A 168 -8.85 -17.79 1.25
CA MET A 168 -8.23 -18.90 1.96
C MET A 168 -7.36 -18.39 3.11
N GLU A 169 -7.24 -19.23 4.14
CA GLU A 169 -6.35 -18.94 5.26
C GLU A 169 -4.90 -19.30 4.92
N PHE A 170 -3.99 -18.45 5.33
CA PHE A 170 -2.56 -18.71 5.40
C PHE A 170 -1.94 -17.79 6.46
N ASN A 171 -0.81 -18.24 7.00
CA ASN A 171 -0.13 -17.44 8.00
C ASN A 171 0.51 -16.18 7.35
N LYS A 172 0.04 -14.98 7.73
CA LYS A 172 0.61 -13.72 7.25
C LYS A 172 2.04 -13.50 7.78
N ASP A 173 2.42 -14.16 8.89
CA ASP A 173 3.78 -14.09 9.44
C ASP A 173 4.82 -14.79 8.56
N ASP A 174 4.36 -15.65 7.63
CA ASP A 174 5.22 -16.27 6.62
C ASP A 174 5.45 -15.40 5.39
N LEU A 175 4.92 -14.17 5.39
CA LEU A 175 5.15 -13.22 4.31
C LEU A 175 6.51 -12.54 4.47
N TYR A 176 7.29 -12.55 3.39
CA TYR A 176 8.62 -11.95 3.35
C TYR A 176 8.70 -10.88 2.28
N PHE A 177 9.38 -9.80 2.62
CA PHE A 177 9.79 -8.81 1.64
C PHE A 177 11.31 -8.64 1.67
N ARG A 178 11.98 -8.91 0.53
CA ARG A 178 13.44 -8.86 0.41
C ARG A 178 14.17 -9.66 1.51
N GLY A 179 13.64 -10.82 1.88
CA GLY A 179 14.22 -11.67 2.92
C GLY A 179 13.92 -11.26 4.36
N VAL A 180 13.12 -10.22 4.57
CA VAL A 180 12.70 -9.77 5.91
C VAL A 180 11.24 -10.14 6.13
N LYS A 181 10.94 -10.77 7.28
CA LYS A 181 9.55 -11.00 7.69
C LYS A 181 8.81 -9.68 7.84
N LEU A 182 7.60 -9.60 7.26
CA LEU A 182 6.83 -8.35 7.27
C LEU A 182 6.34 -7.97 8.67
N GLU A 183 6.11 -8.91 9.58
CA GLU A 183 5.73 -8.64 10.97
C GLU A 183 6.71 -7.70 11.72
N LYS A 184 8.01 -7.78 11.38
CA LYS A 184 9.08 -6.95 11.98
C LYS A 184 9.20 -5.54 11.37
N VAL A 185 8.44 -5.28 10.33
CA VAL A 185 8.43 -3.97 9.64
C VAL A 185 7.36 -3.05 10.26
N TRP A 186 6.47 -3.60 11.09
CA TRP A 186 5.24 -2.94 11.54
C TRP A 186 5.13 -2.75 13.07
N SER A 187 6.09 -3.29 13.83
CA SER A 187 6.18 -3.10 15.29
C SER A 187 6.81 -1.76 15.68
#